data_66225cb990cc11657f3e2ccfeed63659
#
_entry.id   66225cb990cc11657f3e2ccfeed63659
#
_cell.length_a   1.000
_cell.length_b   1.000
_cell.length_c   1.000
_cell.angle_alpha   90.00
_cell.angle_beta   90.00
_cell.angle_gamma   90.00
#
_symmetry.space_group_name_H-M   'P 1'
#
loop_
_entity.id
_entity.type
_entity.pdbx_description
1 polymer ?
#
loop_
_entity_poly.entity_id
_entity_poly.type
_entity_poly.pdbx_seq_one_letter_code
_entity_poly.pdbx_strand_id
1 'polypeptide(L)'
;MTASSYLHSVRASYDAVAVDCARLLGTELAGKPLDRAMLAAFAECVRGEEGGAGRAVADLGCGPGRVTAHLDGLGVRTFGVDLSPAMVAVARRTYPGLRFEVGSMSALDVADGVLGGVLGWYSTLHTPPAELPSVFAEFARVLAPGGHALIAFEAGDGRVRLEHAYGHPVDLDVYRMPPDRIAALLAGAGLAEAARLLREPAPGESCPQGFLLARKG
;
A
#
# COMPACT_ATOMS: atom_id res chain seq x y z
N MET A 1 6.99 12.73 17.59
CA MET A 1 6.07 11.61 17.93
C MET A 1 6.89 10.33 17.97
N THR A 2 6.68 9.45 18.92
CA THR A 2 7.31 8.12 18.93
C THR A 2 6.61 7.21 17.91
N ALA A 3 7.29 6.19 17.39
CA ALA A 3 6.73 5.21 16.45
C ALA A 3 5.37 4.64 16.91
N SER A 4 5.22 4.38 18.20
CA SER A 4 3.97 3.91 18.81
C SER A 4 2.83 4.95 18.74
N SER A 5 3.12 6.25 18.77
CA SER A 5 2.06 7.28 18.83
C SER A 5 1.39 7.53 17.48
N TYR A 6 2.14 7.55 16.36
CA TYR A 6 1.52 7.74 15.05
C TYR A 6 0.69 6.52 14.63
N LEU A 7 1.15 5.30 14.93
CA LEU A 7 0.37 4.09 14.65
C LEU A 7 -0.97 4.08 15.39
N HIS A 8 -0.99 4.58 16.65
CA HIS A 8 -2.23 4.70 17.39
C HIS A 8 -3.21 5.68 16.72
N SER A 9 -2.76 6.88 16.33
CA SER A 9 -3.58 7.87 15.64
C SER A 9 -4.10 7.36 14.29
N VAL A 10 -3.23 6.71 13.50
CA VAL A 10 -3.62 6.11 12.21
C VAL A 10 -4.68 5.05 12.43
N ARG A 11 -4.47 4.11 13.36
CA ARG A 11 -5.43 3.06 13.67
C ARG A 11 -6.77 3.64 14.11
N ALA A 12 -6.79 4.55 15.09
CA ALA A 12 -8.02 5.15 15.61
C ALA A 12 -8.81 5.90 14.52
N SER A 13 -8.11 6.65 13.66
CA SER A 13 -8.70 7.37 12.55
C SER A 13 -9.35 6.42 11.54
N TYR A 14 -8.65 5.36 11.12
CA TYR A 14 -9.18 4.40 10.16
C TYR A 14 -10.25 3.47 10.76
N ASP A 15 -10.22 3.19 12.06
CA ASP A 15 -11.32 2.50 12.75
C ASP A 15 -12.62 3.33 12.69
N ALA A 16 -12.53 4.65 12.84
CA ALA A 16 -13.69 5.55 12.79
C ALA A 16 -14.33 5.66 11.40
N VAL A 17 -13.53 5.58 10.32
CA VAL A 17 -14.00 5.86 8.95
C VAL A 17 -14.26 4.61 8.10
N ALA A 18 -14.03 3.40 8.62
CA ALA A 18 -13.94 2.17 7.83
C ALA A 18 -15.13 1.92 6.89
N VAL A 19 -16.36 2.13 7.35
CA VAL A 19 -17.58 1.87 6.57
C VAL A 19 -17.76 2.91 5.46
N ASP A 20 -17.57 4.18 5.77
CA ASP A 20 -17.73 5.27 4.80
C ASP A 20 -16.57 5.29 3.79
N CYS A 21 -15.37 4.98 4.22
CA CYS A 21 -14.23 4.75 3.33
C CYS A 21 -14.54 3.64 2.31
N ALA A 22 -15.04 2.50 2.74
CA ALA A 22 -15.43 1.41 1.84
C ALA A 22 -16.51 1.82 0.83
N ARG A 23 -17.53 2.57 1.30
CA ARG A 23 -18.62 3.05 0.44
C ARG A 23 -18.12 4.04 -0.61
N LEU A 24 -17.27 4.99 -0.22
CA LEU A 24 -16.79 6.06 -1.11
C LEU A 24 -15.72 5.57 -2.09
N LEU A 25 -14.85 4.66 -1.67
CA LEU A 25 -13.74 4.16 -2.50
C LEU A 25 -14.09 2.89 -3.30
N GLY A 26 -15.24 2.27 -3.06
CA GLY A 26 -15.58 0.97 -3.63
C GLY A 26 -15.50 0.89 -5.16
N THR A 27 -15.79 1.98 -5.87
CA THR A 27 -15.72 2.06 -7.33
C THR A 27 -14.61 2.96 -7.88
N GLU A 28 -13.75 3.48 -7.00
CA GLU A 28 -12.74 4.49 -7.38
C GLU A 28 -11.83 4.02 -8.52
N LEU A 29 -11.34 2.78 -8.47
CA LEU A 29 -10.43 2.23 -9.48
C LEU A 29 -11.07 2.17 -10.88
N ALA A 30 -12.38 2.07 -10.99
CA ALA A 30 -13.06 2.04 -12.30
C ALA A 30 -12.77 3.30 -13.13
N GLY A 31 -12.70 4.46 -12.48
CA GLY A 31 -12.40 5.75 -13.09
C GLY A 31 -10.89 6.05 -13.28
N LYS A 32 -9.98 5.17 -12.83
CA LYS A 32 -8.54 5.44 -12.79
C LYS A 32 -7.74 4.47 -13.70
N PRO A 33 -7.69 4.71 -15.02
CA PRO A 33 -7.06 3.77 -15.96
C PRO A 33 -5.56 3.59 -15.75
N LEU A 34 -4.82 4.64 -15.41
CA LEU A 34 -3.37 4.55 -15.16
C LEU A 34 -3.06 3.80 -13.87
N ASP A 35 -3.87 3.97 -12.83
CA ASP A 35 -3.77 3.24 -11.57
C ASP A 35 -3.97 1.73 -11.82
N ARG A 36 -5.02 1.37 -12.61
CA ARG A 36 -5.25 -0.03 -13.02
C ARG A 36 -4.11 -0.60 -13.87
N ALA A 37 -3.53 0.21 -14.76
CA ALA A 37 -2.39 -0.22 -15.58
C ALA A 37 -1.17 -0.56 -14.72
N MET A 38 -0.87 0.24 -13.68
CA MET A 38 0.22 -0.05 -12.76
C MET A 38 -0.03 -1.31 -11.93
N LEU A 39 -1.27 -1.53 -11.46
CA LEU A 39 -1.65 -2.77 -10.77
C LEU A 39 -1.57 -3.99 -11.70
N ALA A 40 -1.97 -3.85 -12.97
CA ALA A 40 -1.87 -4.92 -13.96
C ALA A 40 -0.40 -5.26 -14.29
N ALA A 41 0.44 -4.26 -14.51
CA ALA A 41 1.88 -4.46 -14.73
C ALA A 41 2.55 -5.15 -13.53
N PHE A 42 2.23 -4.72 -12.31
CA PHE A 42 2.70 -5.38 -11.09
C PHE A 42 2.25 -6.85 -11.01
N ALA A 43 0.96 -7.11 -11.30
CA ALA A 43 0.43 -8.47 -11.30
C ALA A 43 1.15 -9.37 -12.34
N GLU A 44 1.46 -8.84 -13.52
CA GLU A 44 2.22 -9.55 -14.56
C GLU A 44 3.66 -9.84 -14.11
N CYS A 45 4.35 -8.86 -13.50
CA CYS A 45 5.70 -9.04 -12.97
C CYS A 45 5.74 -10.14 -11.89
N VAL A 46 4.75 -10.16 -10.98
CA VAL A 46 4.68 -11.18 -9.92
C VAL A 46 4.37 -12.57 -10.47
N ARG A 47 3.57 -12.70 -11.53
CA ARG A 47 3.24 -13.98 -12.17
C ARG A 47 4.34 -14.51 -13.06
N GLY A 48 5.28 -13.67 -13.50
CA GLY A 48 6.40 -14.05 -14.36
C GLY A 48 7.32 -15.08 -13.70
N GLU A 49 8.05 -15.84 -14.52
CA GLU A 49 8.87 -16.98 -14.06
C GLU A 49 10.04 -16.59 -13.14
N GLU A 50 10.57 -15.38 -13.29
CA GLU A 50 11.81 -14.98 -12.60
C GLU A 50 11.63 -14.54 -11.13
N GLY A 51 10.42 -14.22 -10.70
CA GLY A 51 10.28 -13.56 -9.39
C GLY A 51 9.27 -14.16 -8.43
N GLY A 52 8.33 -14.98 -8.88
CA GLY A 52 7.28 -15.28 -7.93
C GLY A 52 6.17 -16.20 -8.38
N ALA A 53 6.30 -16.93 -9.48
CA ALA A 53 5.24 -17.82 -9.96
C ALA A 53 4.66 -18.68 -8.83
N GLY A 54 3.36 -18.45 -8.53
CA GLY A 54 2.63 -19.13 -7.47
C GLY A 54 2.87 -18.60 -6.04
N ARG A 55 3.74 -17.61 -5.81
CA ARG A 55 3.91 -16.96 -4.52
C ARG A 55 2.81 -15.93 -4.27
N ALA A 56 2.49 -15.71 -3.00
CA ALA A 56 1.47 -14.74 -2.64
C ALA A 56 1.97 -13.30 -2.69
N VAL A 57 1.03 -12.38 -2.84
CA VAL A 57 1.23 -10.94 -2.68
C VAL A 57 0.56 -10.47 -1.38
N ALA A 58 1.26 -9.65 -0.60
CA ALA A 58 0.68 -8.94 0.53
C ALA A 58 0.29 -7.51 0.11
N ASP A 59 -0.98 -7.16 0.28
CA ASP A 59 -1.50 -5.80 0.18
C ASP A 59 -1.44 -5.17 1.58
N LEU A 60 -0.49 -4.26 1.80
CA LEU A 60 -0.15 -3.70 3.10
C LEU A 60 -0.78 -2.32 3.31
N GLY A 61 -1.62 -2.21 4.34
CA GLY A 61 -2.57 -1.12 4.49
C GLY A 61 -3.72 -1.29 3.51
N CYS A 62 -4.26 -2.50 3.43
CA CYS A 62 -5.27 -2.90 2.43
C CYS A 62 -6.62 -2.18 2.58
N GLY A 63 -6.85 -1.51 3.73
CA GLY A 63 -8.10 -0.87 4.03
C GLY A 63 -9.29 -1.83 3.92
N PRO A 64 -10.38 -1.43 3.23
CA PRO A 64 -11.56 -2.26 3.05
C PRO A 64 -11.40 -3.38 1.99
N GLY A 65 -10.16 -3.64 1.50
CA GLY A 65 -9.82 -4.80 0.67
C GLY A 65 -10.07 -4.64 -0.84
N ARG A 66 -10.43 -3.45 -1.33
CA ARG A 66 -10.78 -3.24 -2.75
C ARG A 66 -9.63 -3.51 -3.73
N VAL A 67 -8.40 -3.14 -3.35
CA VAL A 67 -7.21 -3.36 -4.18
C VAL A 67 -6.75 -4.82 -4.09
N THR A 68 -6.82 -5.41 -2.90
CA THR A 68 -6.62 -6.85 -2.71
C THR A 68 -7.52 -7.66 -3.65
N ALA A 69 -8.84 -7.35 -3.67
CA ALA A 69 -9.79 -8.01 -4.56
C ALA A 69 -9.51 -7.74 -6.05
N HIS A 70 -9.03 -6.55 -6.40
CA HIS A 70 -8.64 -6.24 -7.77
C HIS A 70 -7.45 -7.09 -8.23
N LEU A 71 -6.42 -7.26 -7.39
CA LEU A 71 -5.28 -8.13 -7.69
C LEU A 71 -5.68 -9.60 -7.81
N ASP A 72 -6.58 -10.09 -6.95
CA ASP A 72 -7.14 -11.43 -7.06
C ASP A 72 -7.82 -11.64 -8.41
N GLY A 73 -8.64 -10.66 -8.84
CA GLY A 73 -9.26 -10.65 -10.17
C GLY A 73 -8.28 -10.62 -11.34
N LEU A 74 -7.03 -10.16 -11.12
CA LEU A 74 -5.93 -10.25 -12.08
C LEU A 74 -5.17 -11.58 -12.03
N GLY A 75 -5.65 -12.55 -11.24
CA GLY A 75 -5.06 -13.87 -11.12
C GLY A 75 -3.82 -13.96 -10.22
N VAL A 76 -3.67 -13.02 -9.30
CA VAL A 76 -2.59 -13.02 -8.29
C VAL A 76 -3.13 -13.56 -6.98
N ARG A 77 -2.48 -14.58 -6.42
CA ARG A 77 -2.80 -15.06 -5.08
C ARG A 77 -2.44 -13.98 -4.04
N THR A 78 -3.43 -13.36 -3.43
CA THR A 78 -3.23 -12.18 -2.59
C THR A 78 -3.90 -12.31 -1.22
N PHE A 79 -3.39 -11.56 -0.25
CA PHE A 79 -4.03 -11.33 1.04
C PHE A 79 -3.78 -9.89 1.49
N GLY A 80 -4.66 -9.36 2.34
CA GLY A 80 -4.55 -8.00 2.87
C GLY A 80 -4.11 -7.99 4.33
N VAL A 81 -3.31 -6.99 4.69
CA VAL A 81 -2.95 -6.66 6.07
C VAL A 81 -3.27 -5.19 6.32
N ASP A 82 -3.97 -4.89 7.40
CA ASP A 82 -4.27 -3.51 7.80
C ASP A 82 -4.13 -3.33 9.31
N LEU A 83 -3.71 -2.14 9.71
CA LEU A 83 -3.55 -1.79 11.12
C LEU A 83 -4.90 -1.66 11.85
N SER A 84 -5.97 -1.30 11.12
CA SER A 84 -7.32 -1.07 11.64
C SER A 84 -8.14 -2.37 11.66
N PRO A 85 -8.55 -2.87 12.85
CA PRO A 85 -9.49 -3.98 12.96
C PRO A 85 -10.84 -3.71 12.26
N ALA A 86 -11.30 -2.46 12.25
CA ALA A 86 -12.56 -2.09 11.60
C ALA A 86 -12.45 -2.21 10.07
N MET A 87 -11.32 -1.77 9.47
CA MET A 87 -11.04 -1.97 8.04
C MET A 87 -11.03 -3.46 7.68
N VAL A 88 -10.29 -4.26 8.43
CA VAL A 88 -10.22 -5.73 8.24
C VAL A 88 -11.60 -6.38 8.37
N ALA A 89 -12.42 -5.94 9.34
CA ALA A 89 -13.78 -6.46 9.49
C ALA A 89 -14.67 -6.10 8.28
N VAL A 90 -14.53 -4.91 7.70
CA VAL A 90 -15.20 -4.51 6.47
C VAL A 90 -14.73 -5.36 5.30
N ALA A 91 -13.40 -5.50 5.12
CA ALA A 91 -12.81 -6.28 4.03
C ALA A 91 -13.28 -7.74 4.04
N ARG A 92 -13.27 -8.40 5.21
CA ARG A 92 -13.75 -9.79 5.37
C ARG A 92 -15.23 -9.97 5.03
N ARG A 93 -16.08 -8.99 5.36
CA ARG A 93 -17.50 -9.03 4.99
C ARG A 93 -17.73 -8.82 3.51
N THR A 94 -16.96 -7.92 2.88
CA THR A 94 -17.11 -7.55 1.48
C THR A 94 -16.53 -8.62 0.54
N TYR A 95 -15.42 -9.24 0.95
CA TYR A 95 -14.68 -10.22 0.15
C TYR A 95 -14.41 -11.51 0.95
N PRO A 96 -15.45 -12.31 1.27
CA PRO A 96 -15.33 -13.46 2.17
C PRO A 96 -14.42 -14.57 1.64
N GLY A 97 -14.12 -14.58 0.33
CA GLY A 97 -13.18 -15.53 -0.29
C GLY A 97 -11.70 -15.15 -0.14
N LEU A 98 -11.40 -13.94 0.37
CA LEU A 98 -10.03 -13.45 0.52
C LEU A 98 -9.61 -13.44 2.00
N ARG A 99 -8.31 -13.59 2.22
CA ARG A 99 -7.70 -13.53 3.55
C ARG A 99 -7.35 -12.07 3.89
N PHE A 100 -7.75 -11.63 5.09
CA PHE A 100 -7.39 -10.32 5.64
C PHE A 100 -6.96 -10.48 7.10
N GLU A 101 -5.91 -9.78 7.50
CA GLU A 101 -5.33 -9.85 8.84
C GLU A 101 -5.12 -8.46 9.43
N VAL A 102 -5.27 -8.36 10.75
CA VAL A 102 -4.88 -7.16 11.48
C VAL A 102 -3.40 -7.23 11.77
N GLY A 103 -2.64 -6.22 11.32
CA GLY A 103 -1.20 -6.22 11.50
C GLY A 103 -0.56 -4.89 11.08
N SER A 104 0.72 -4.74 11.40
CA SER A 104 1.53 -3.57 11.00
C SER A 104 2.40 -3.93 9.81
N MET A 105 2.49 -3.03 8.82
CA MET A 105 3.40 -3.18 7.68
C MET A 105 4.89 -3.07 8.05
N SER A 106 5.20 -2.63 9.27
CA SER A 106 6.57 -2.56 9.79
C SER A 106 6.99 -3.79 10.61
N ALA A 107 6.07 -4.75 10.83
CA ALA A 107 6.34 -5.98 11.58
C ALA A 107 5.31 -7.05 11.16
N LEU A 108 5.58 -7.72 10.05
CA LEU A 108 4.68 -8.70 9.44
C LEU A 108 4.88 -10.09 10.03
N ASP A 109 3.79 -10.78 10.35
CA ASP A 109 3.83 -12.21 10.71
C ASP A 109 3.95 -13.06 9.43
N VAL A 110 5.04 -12.86 8.72
CA VAL A 110 5.38 -13.51 7.45
C VAL A 110 6.86 -13.86 7.48
N ALA A 111 7.19 -15.08 7.10
CA ALA A 111 8.59 -15.54 7.03
C ALA A 111 9.40 -14.79 5.95
N ASP A 112 10.72 -14.78 6.11
CA ASP A 112 11.64 -14.14 5.17
C ASP A 112 11.58 -14.80 3.79
N GLY A 113 11.56 -13.98 2.75
CA GLY A 113 11.74 -14.43 1.37
C GLY A 113 10.62 -15.31 0.80
N VAL A 114 9.39 -15.25 1.33
CA VAL A 114 8.31 -16.14 0.89
C VAL A 114 7.32 -15.48 -0.07
N LEU A 115 7.27 -14.14 -0.14
CA LEU A 115 6.32 -13.42 -0.99
C LEU A 115 6.89 -13.16 -2.39
N GLY A 116 6.04 -13.27 -3.40
CA GLY A 116 6.34 -12.83 -4.76
C GLY A 116 6.14 -11.34 -4.95
N GLY A 117 5.29 -10.71 -4.14
CA GLY A 117 5.02 -9.29 -4.21
C GLY A 117 4.55 -8.67 -2.92
N VAL A 118 4.80 -7.37 -2.78
CA VAL A 118 4.29 -6.49 -1.73
C VAL A 118 3.69 -5.25 -2.39
N LEU A 119 2.49 -4.89 -1.98
CA LEU A 119 1.81 -3.68 -2.42
C LEU A 119 1.66 -2.71 -1.24
N GLY A 120 2.08 -1.45 -1.42
CA GLY A 120 1.80 -0.34 -0.53
C GLY A 120 0.97 0.71 -1.27
N TRP A 121 -0.36 0.52 -1.34
CA TRP A 121 -1.24 1.36 -2.15
C TRP A 121 -1.80 2.52 -1.33
N TYR A 122 -1.15 3.68 -1.41
CA TYR A 122 -1.47 4.87 -0.60
C TYR A 122 -1.49 4.60 0.91
N SER A 123 -0.73 3.62 1.37
CA SER A 123 -0.69 3.21 2.77
C SER A 123 0.55 3.71 3.51
N THR A 124 1.68 3.84 2.81
CA THR A 124 2.93 4.34 3.39
C THR A 124 2.93 5.85 3.63
N LEU A 125 1.96 6.59 3.05
CA LEU A 125 1.88 8.05 3.15
C LEU A 125 1.60 8.58 4.57
N HIS A 126 1.10 7.73 5.48
CA HIS A 126 0.93 8.08 6.90
C HIS A 126 2.16 7.75 7.76
N THR A 127 3.16 7.11 7.18
CA THR A 127 4.39 6.77 7.89
C THR A 127 5.32 7.98 7.93
N PRO A 128 5.77 8.43 9.12
CA PRO A 128 6.77 9.49 9.20
C PRO A 128 8.02 9.14 8.38
N PRO A 129 8.63 10.11 7.67
CA PRO A 129 9.78 9.86 6.81
C PRO A 129 10.95 9.15 7.49
N ALA A 130 11.13 9.36 8.80
CA ALA A 130 12.17 8.72 9.60
C ALA A 130 11.92 7.20 9.81
N GLU A 131 10.66 6.74 9.72
CA GLU A 131 10.26 5.36 9.93
C GLU A 131 10.19 4.55 8.62
N LEU A 132 10.15 5.21 7.46
CA LEU A 132 10.06 4.53 6.16
C LEU A 132 11.21 3.57 5.86
N PRO A 133 12.47 3.85 6.25
CA PRO A 133 13.56 2.88 6.05
C PRO A 133 13.26 1.52 6.69
N SER A 134 12.69 1.49 7.90
CA SER A 134 12.33 0.24 8.58
C SER A 134 11.14 -0.46 7.92
N VAL A 135 10.16 0.29 7.42
CA VAL A 135 9.03 -0.26 6.65
C VAL A 135 9.51 -0.92 5.35
N PHE A 136 10.37 -0.24 4.58
CA PHE A 136 10.87 -0.80 3.33
C PHE A 136 11.87 -1.96 3.54
N ALA A 137 12.62 -1.95 4.65
CA ALA A 137 13.42 -3.10 5.06
C ALA A 137 12.53 -4.33 5.36
N GLU A 138 11.38 -4.14 6.00
CA GLU A 138 10.42 -5.21 6.25
C GLU A 138 9.79 -5.73 4.93
N PHE A 139 9.46 -4.84 3.98
CA PHE A 139 9.02 -5.24 2.64
C PHE A 139 10.08 -6.10 1.93
N ALA A 140 11.34 -5.65 1.98
CA ALA A 140 12.45 -6.42 1.42
C ALA A 140 12.66 -7.76 2.14
N ARG A 141 12.50 -7.81 3.47
CA ARG A 141 12.66 -9.05 4.24
C ARG A 141 11.70 -10.14 3.77
N VAL A 142 10.41 -9.82 3.63
CA VAL A 142 9.38 -10.81 3.27
C VAL A 142 9.38 -11.19 1.79
N LEU A 143 9.91 -10.33 0.90
CA LEU A 143 10.03 -10.62 -0.52
C LEU A 143 11.09 -11.68 -0.80
N ALA A 144 10.77 -12.62 -1.67
CA ALA A 144 11.73 -13.53 -2.26
C ALA A 144 12.75 -12.78 -3.16
N PRO A 145 13.94 -13.31 -3.40
CA PRO A 145 14.79 -12.81 -4.48
C PRO A 145 14.01 -12.75 -5.80
N GLY A 146 14.15 -11.64 -6.53
CA GLY A 146 13.37 -11.37 -7.74
C GLY A 146 11.94 -10.90 -7.51
N GLY A 147 11.43 -10.92 -6.28
CA GLY A 147 10.09 -10.43 -5.93
C GLY A 147 9.93 -8.92 -6.13
N HIS A 148 8.71 -8.45 -6.25
CA HIS A 148 8.39 -7.07 -6.63
C HIS A 148 7.66 -6.31 -5.53
N ALA A 149 7.96 -5.01 -5.39
CA ALA A 149 7.19 -4.08 -4.57
C ALA A 149 6.57 -3.01 -5.47
N LEU A 150 5.28 -2.69 -5.28
CA LEU A 150 4.64 -1.54 -5.90
C LEU A 150 4.17 -0.58 -4.79
N ILE A 151 4.63 0.67 -4.87
CA ILE A 151 4.28 1.74 -3.92
C ILE A 151 3.52 2.83 -4.67
N ALA A 152 2.29 3.12 -4.24
CA ALA A 152 1.54 4.29 -4.67
C ALA A 152 1.56 5.36 -3.57
N PHE A 153 1.81 6.61 -3.95
CA PHE A 153 2.00 7.71 -3.01
C PHE A 153 1.59 9.07 -3.61
N GLU A 154 1.33 10.04 -2.74
CA GLU A 154 1.18 11.45 -3.13
C GLU A 154 2.56 12.05 -3.38
N ALA A 155 2.81 12.48 -4.64
CA ALA A 155 4.07 13.09 -5.02
C ALA A 155 4.09 14.58 -4.66
N GLY A 156 5.21 15.02 -4.11
CA GLY A 156 5.39 16.40 -3.65
C GLY A 156 6.46 16.49 -2.57
N ASP A 157 6.43 17.55 -1.80
CA ASP A 157 7.28 17.71 -0.62
C ASP A 157 6.45 18.31 0.51
N GLY A 158 6.59 17.73 1.70
CA GLY A 158 5.96 18.25 2.90
C GLY A 158 4.94 17.33 3.57
N ARG A 159 4.34 17.90 4.63
CA ARG A 159 3.34 17.25 5.48
C ARG A 159 2.02 18.00 5.40
N VAL A 160 0.95 17.26 5.21
CA VAL A 160 -0.42 17.76 5.28
C VAL A 160 -1.12 17.12 6.47
N ARG A 161 -1.71 17.96 7.33
CA ARG A 161 -2.54 17.48 8.43
C ARG A 161 -3.96 17.34 7.96
N LEU A 162 -4.55 16.17 8.15
CA LEU A 162 -5.96 15.92 7.92
C LEU A 162 -6.70 15.84 9.24
N GLU A 163 -7.63 16.75 9.44
CA GLU A 163 -8.53 16.80 10.60
C GLU A 163 -9.90 16.16 10.29
N HIS A 164 -10.20 15.99 8.99
CA HIS A 164 -11.43 15.35 8.50
C HIS A 164 -11.13 14.47 7.30
N ALA A 165 -11.70 13.26 7.28
CA ALA A 165 -11.69 12.35 6.14
C ALA A 165 -12.98 11.52 6.13
N TYR A 166 -13.51 11.25 4.92
CA TYR A 166 -14.70 10.42 4.71
C TYR A 166 -15.94 10.86 5.53
N GLY A 167 -16.03 12.16 5.85
CA GLY A 167 -17.14 12.73 6.66
C GLY A 167 -16.97 12.65 8.18
N HIS A 168 -15.81 12.20 8.65
CA HIS A 168 -15.52 12.04 10.09
C HIS A 168 -14.30 12.88 10.52
N PRO A 169 -14.24 13.30 11.79
CA PRO A 169 -13.01 13.83 12.35
C PRO A 169 -11.94 12.73 12.43
N VAL A 170 -10.73 13.07 12.01
CA VAL A 170 -9.54 12.19 12.03
C VAL A 170 -8.33 12.94 12.54
N ASP A 171 -7.30 12.20 12.88
CA ASP A 171 -6.01 12.72 13.32
C ASP A 171 -4.90 12.06 12.49
N LEU A 172 -4.74 12.52 11.23
CA LEU A 172 -3.82 11.92 10.27
C LEU A 172 -2.83 12.93 9.73
N ASP A 173 -1.59 12.49 9.58
CA ASP A 173 -0.59 13.16 8.76
C ASP A 173 -0.46 12.43 7.42
N VAL A 174 -0.39 13.21 6.34
CA VAL A 174 -0.02 12.74 5.01
C VAL A 174 1.35 13.32 4.67
N TYR A 175 2.31 12.46 4.42
CA TYR A 175 3.65 12.86 4.01
C TYR A 175 3.79 12.70 2.50
N ARG A 176 3.82 13.84 1.80
CA ARG A 176 4.14 13.88 0.37
C ARG A 176 5.64 13.80 0.19
N MET A 177 6.07 13.02 -0.77
CA MET A 177 7.49 12.87 -1.03
C MET A 177 7.82 12.90 -2.53
N PRO A 178 8.99 13.48 -2.90
CA PRO A 178 9.48 13.39 -4.26
C PRO A 178 9.70 11.91 -4.65
N PRO A 179 9.36 11.51 -5.90
CA PRO A 179 9.58 10.14 -6.37
C PRO A 179 11.01 9.64 -6.17
N ASP A 180 12.02 10.49 -6.40
CA ASP A 180 13.43 10.14 -6.22
C ASP A 180 13.77 9.80 -4.77
N ARG A 181 13.11 10.44 -3.80
CA ARG A 181 13.32 10.12 -2.38
C ARG A 181 12.75 8.75 -2.03
N ILE A 182 11.56 8.41 -2.55
CA ILE A 182 10.99 7.06 -2.37
C ILE A 182 11.89 6.02 -3.03
N ALA A 183 12.37 6.28 -4.25
CA ALA A 183 13.29 5.38 -4.96
C ALA A 183 14.59 5.15 -4.17
N ALA A 184 15.19 6.20 -3.62
CA ALA A 184 16.39 6.10 -2.80
C ALA A 184 16.16 5.28 -1.52
N LEU A 185 15.01 5.43 -0.87
CA LEU A 185 14.65 4.67 0.33
C LEU A 185 14.45 3.17 0.00
N LEU A 186 13.78 2.87 -1.12
CA LEU A 186 13.62 1.49 -1.60
C LEU A 186 14.97 0.86 -1.97
N ALA A 187 15.83 1.61 -2.68
CA ALA A 187 17.17 1.14 -3.02
C ALA A 187 18.02 0.85 -1.77
N GLY A 188 17.92 1.70 -0.73
CA GLY A 188 18.56 1.48 0.57
C GLY A 188 18.10 0.21 1.29
N ALA A 189 16.92 -0.30 0.98
CA ALA A 189 16.39 -1.56 1.46
C ALA A 189 16.69 -2.76 0.52
N GLY A 190 17.44 -2.55 -0.58
CA GLY A 190 17.75 -3.60 -1.55
C GLY A 190 16.66 -3.84 -2.61
N LEU A 191 15.77 -2.87 -2.79
CA LEU A 191 14.69 -2.89 -3.78
C LEU A 191 15.02 -1.90 -4.90
N ALA A 192 15.58 -2.41 -6.02
CA ALA A 192 15.95 -1.58 -7.16
C ALA A 192 14.71 -1.13 -7.96
N GLU A 193 14.65 0.14 -8.32
CA GLU A 193 13.59 0.66 -9.16
C GLU A 193 13.59 -0.04 -10.53
N ALA A 194 12.45 -0.57 -10.94
CA ALA A 194 12.21 -1.19 -12.23
C ALA A 194 11.40 -0.28 -13.18
N ALA A 195 10.44 0.47 -12.62
CA ALA A 195 9.63 1.40 -13.38
C ALA A 195 8.99 2.45 -12.46
N ARG A 196 8.66 3.60 -13.03
CA ARG A 196 7.84 4.62 -12.34
C ARG A 196 6.80 5.23 -13.27
N LEU A 197 5.70 5.66 -12.68
CA LEU A 197 4.71 6.51 -13.30
C LEU A 197 4.47 7.72 -12.38
N LEU A 198 4.45 8.90 -12.96
CA LEU A 198 3.96 10.11 -12.30
C LEU A 198 2.81 10.64 -13.16
N ARG A 199 1.65 10.82 -12.55
CA ARG A 199 0.49 11.39 -13.24
C ARG A 199 0.03 12.67 -12.56
N GLU A 200 -0.50 13.57 -13.34
CA GLU A 200 -1.17 14.78 -12.87
C GLU A 200 -2.39 14.42 -11.99
N PRO A 201 -2.76 15.33 -11.07
CA PRO A 201 -3.90 15.11 -10.21
C PRO A 201 -5.22 15.02 -10.99
N ALA A 202 -6.03 14.02 -10.71
CA ALA A 202 -7.40 13.91 -11.18
C ALA A 202 -8.33 14.86 -10.38
N PRO A 203 -9.57 15.12 -10.84
CA PRO A 203 -10.54 15.88 -10.07
C PRO A 203 -10.69 15.33 -8.64
N GLY A 204 -10.53 16.18 -7.63
CA GLY A 204 -10.57 15.84 -6.21
C GLY A 204 -9.21 15.47 -5.60
N GLU A 205 -8.17 15.30 -6.39
CA GLU A 205 -6.80 15.13 -5.90
C GLU A 205 -6.08 16.49 -5.82
N SER A 206 -5.24 16.69 -4.83
CA SER A 206 -4.59 17.97 -4.54
C SER A 206 -3.12 18.02 -4.97
N CYS A 207 -2.58 16.91 -5.48
CA CYS A 207 -1.19 16.80 -5.93
C CYS A 207 -1.02 15.67 -6.95
N PRO A 208 0.10 15.65 -7.70
CA PRO A 208 0.45 14.53 -8.57
C PRO A 208 0.54 13.22 -7.79
N GLN A 209 0.24 12.12 -8.48
CA GLN A 209 0.28 10.78 -7.90
C GLN A 209 1.45 9.99 -8.48
N GLY A 210 2.24 9.40 -7.60
CA GLY A 210 3.42 8.62 -7.96
C GLY A 210 3.20 7.12 -7.75
N PHE A 211 3.74 6.32 -8.66
CA PHE A 211 3.77 4.86 -8.58
C PHE A 211 5.20 4.40 -8.85
N LEU A 212 5.75 3.62 -7.96
CA LEU A 212 7.09 3.07 -8.06
C LEU A 212 7.02 1.55 -7.99
N LEU A 213 7.43 0.89 -9.08
CA LEU A 213 7.64 -0.53 -9.14
C LEU A 213 9.13 -0.80 -8.89
N ALA A 214 9.43 -1.62 -7.89
CA ALA A 214 10.78 -2.00 -7.54
C ALA A 214 10.92 -3.52 -7.47
N ARG A 215 12.15 -4.03 -7.65
CA ARG A 215 12.47 -5.46 -7.63
C ARG A 215 13.55 -5.72 -6.59
N LYS A 216 13.41 -6.82 -5.84
CA LYS A 216 14.45 -7.33 -4.95
C LYS A 216 15.52 -8.05 -5.77
N GLY A 217 16.78 -7.71 -5.51
CA GLY A 217 17.94 -8.41 -6.09
C GLY A 217 18.06 -9.86 -5.65
#